data_a18c6a66801e44fbaea0eedf06c07168
#
_entry.id   a18c6a66801e44fbaea0eedf06c07168
#
_cell.length_a   1.000
_cell.length_b   1.000
_cell.length_c   1.000
_cell.angle_alpha   90.00
_cell.angle_beta   90.00
_cell.angle_gamma   90.00
#
_symmetry.space_group_name_H-M   'P 1'
#
loop_
_entity.id
_entity.type
_entity.pdbx_description
1 polymer ?
#
loop_
_entity_poly.entity_id
_entity_poly.type
_entity_poly.pdbx_seq_one_letter_code
_entity_poly.pdbx_strand_id
1 'polypeptide(L)'
;MARFDTKTALVTGGGSGIGAAISRALAAEGASVVVTDIQLEAAERVVAEIEGAGGTATAFRQDTAKAEDSEAAVAHAVETYGALHLAVNNAGISAPAADIGDYEISAWDRTRAIDLDGVFYGLRYQLPAMVEAGGGAIVNMSSVLGSVGFAQNAAYVASKHALVGLTKVAAIEYTARGVRTNAVGPGFIDTPLVRSSLSADALAYLESQHATGRLGTDKEVAALVLFLLSDDASFISGSYHLVDGGYSAR
;
A
#
# COMPACT_ATOMS: atom_id res chain seq x y z
N MET A 1 -2.13 15.07 21.88
CA MET A 1 -1.39 15.04 20.60
C MET A 1 -2.04 13.98 19.74
N ALA A 2 -2.18 14.24 18.45
CA ALA A 2 -2.63 13.21 17.51
C ALA A 2 -1.51 12.17 17.34
N ARG A 3 -1.85 10.95 16.90
CA ARG A 3 -0.90 9.80 16.86
C ARG A 3 0.30 10.05 15.96
N PHE A 4 0.13 10.85 14.89
CA PHE A 4 1.16 11.13 13.90
C PHE A 4 1.54 12.62 13.83
N ASP A 5 1.34 13.37 14.92
CA ASP A 5 1.81 14.76 15.00
C ASP A 5 3.29 14.86 14.60
N THR A 6 3.63 15.84 13.75
CA THR A 6 4.98 16.08 13.22
C THR A 6 5.53 14.98 12.31
N LYS A 7 4.75 13.97 11.94
CA LYS A 7 5.19 12.92 11.00
C LYS A 7 4.80 13.26 9.57
N THR A 8 5.70 12.95 8.64
CA THR A 8 5.44 13.01 7.20
C THR A 8 5.22 11.62 6.67
N ALA A 9 4.12 11.42 5.94
CA ALA A 9 3.76 10.16 5.32
C ALA A 9 3.74 10.27 3.78
N LEU A 10 4.18 9.23 3.08
CA LEU A 10 4.05 9.09 1.63
C LEU A 10 3.18 7.87 1.34
N VAL A 11 2.13 8.04 0.52
CA VAL A 11 1.19 6.98 0.15
C VAL A 11 1.12 6.85 -1.37
N THR A 12 1.55 5.71 -1.92
CA THR A 12 1.47 5.46 -3.37
C THR A 12 0.10 4.90 -3.76
N GLY A 13 -0.41 5.28 -4.95
CA GLY A 13 -1.79 4.97 -5.35
C GLY A 13 -2.81 5.58 -4.40
N GLY A 14 -2.49 6.76 -3.85
CA GLY A 14 -3.26 7.45 -2.84
C GLY A 14 -4.51 8.16 -3.36
N GLY A 15 -4.72 8.19 -4.68
CA GLY A 15 -5.83 8.90 -5.32
C GLY A 15 -7.17 8.15 -5.29
N SER A 16 -7.20 6.87 -4.86
CA SER A 16 -8.43 6.08 -4.84
C SER A 16 -8.38 4.91 -3.83
N GLY A 17 -9.54 4.29 -3.57
CA GLY A 17 -9.68 3.06 -2.80
C GLY A 17 -8.95 3.06 -1.46
N ILE A 18 -8.21 1.99 -1.18
CA ILE A 18 -7.47 1.77 0.07
C ILE A 18 -6.45 2.89 0.30
N GLY A 19 -5.68 3.29 -0.74
CA GLY A 19 -4.68 4.36 -0.61
C GLY A 19 -5.27 5.69 -0.20
N ALA A 20 -6.41 6.07 -0.77
CA ALA A 20 -7.13 7.30 -0.41
C ALA A 20 -7.67 7.24 1.03
N ALA A 21 -8.22 6.08 1.46
CA ALA A 21 -8.68 5.90 2.83
C ALA A 21 -7.52 6.02 3.84
N ILE A 22 -6.35 5.43 3.54
CA ILE A 22 -5.15 5.53 4.36
C ILE A 22 -4.67 6.99 4.43
N SER A 23 -4.60 7.69 3.29
CA SER A 23 -4.16 9.10 3.23
C SER A 23 -5.02 10.01 4.11
N ARG A 24 -6.35 9.88 4.01
CA ARG A 24 -7.29 10.62 4.85
C ARG A 24 -7.13 10.28 6.32
N ALA A 25 -6.98 9.01 6.66
CA ALA A 25 -6.86 8.56 8.04
C ALA A 25 -5.55 9.05 8.68
N LEU A 26 -4.42 9.00 7.96
CA LEU A 26 -3.14 9.52 8.42
C LEU A 26 -3.22 11.03 8.69
N ALA A 27 -3.80 11.80 7.76
CA ALA A 27 -3.97 13.24 7.92
C ALA A 27 -4.91 13.58 9.09
N ALA A 28 -6.00 12.84 9.28
CA ALA A 28 -6.92 13.01 10.42
C ALA A 28 -6.24 12.74 11.78
N GLU A 29 -5.18 11.93 11.79
CA GLU A 29 -4.38 11.65 12.98
C GLU A 29 -3.08 12.50 13.04
N GLY A 30 -3.00 13.61 12.28
CA GLY A 30 -2.00 14.66 12.41
C GLY A 30 -0.78 14.54 11.48
N ALA A 31 -0.71 13.56 10.60
CA ALA A 31 0.38 13.46 9.64
C ALA A 31 0.26 14.52 8.52
N SER A 32 1.41 15.01 8.04
CA SER A 32 1.50 15.67 6.74
C SER A 32 1.64 14.60 5.66
N VAL A 33 0.73 14.56 4.67
CA VAL A 33 0.63 13.43 3.73
C VAL A 33 1.00 13.84 2.31
N VAL A 34 1.99 13.16 1.73
CA VAL A 34 2.24 13.19 0.28
C VAL A 34 1.38 12.09 -0.35
N VAL A 35 0.35 12.50 -1.07
CA VAL A 35 -0.55 11.62 -1.81
C VAL A 35 -0.01 11.47 -3.22
N THR A 36 0.46 10.28 -3.60
CA THR A 36 0.96 10.07 -4.95
C THR A 36 0.05 9.14 -5.75
N ASP A 37 -0.10 9.44 -7.03
CA ASP A 37 -0.84 8.61 -7.98
C ASP A 37 -0.31 8.83 -9.40
N ILE A 38 -0.51 7.86 -10.30
CA ILE A 38 -0.18 8.04 -11.72
C ILE A 38 -1.10 9.08 -12.36
N GLN A 39 -2.34 9.20 -11.85
CA GLN A 39 -3.31 10.23 -12.21
C GLN A 39 -3.26 11.36 -11.18
N LEU A 40 -2.53 12.43 -11.50
CA LEU A 40 -2.33 13.57 -10.59
C LEU A 40 -3.67 14.13 -10.06
N GLU A 41 -4.67 14.27 -10.93
CA GLU A 41 -5.98 14.80 -10.57
C GLU A 41 -6.72 13.92 -9.53
N ALA A 42 -6.42 12.61 -9.49
CA ALA A 42 -6.95 11.72 -8.47
C ALA A 42 -6.31 12.00 -7.10
N ALA A 43 -5.00 12.23 -7.07
CA ALA A 43 -4.29 12.63 -5.85
C ALA A 43 -4.75 14.02 -5.36
N GLU A 44 -4.89 14.99 -6.27
CA GLU A 44 -5.35 16.35 -5.95
C GLU A 44 -6.75 16.37 -5.33
N ARG A 45 -7.67 15.52 -5.80
CA ARG A 45 -9.00 15.38 -5.17
C ARG A 45 -8.91 14.92 -3.72
N VAL A 46 -8.06 13.94 -3.43
CA VAL A 46 -7.85 13.44 -2.05
C VAL A 46 -7.19 14.50 -1.18
N VAL A 47 -6.23 15.25 -1.72
CA VAL A 47 -5.61 16.39 -1.03
C VAL A 47 -6.65 17.44 -0.67
N ALA A 48 -7.49 17.85 -1.62
CA ALA A 48 -8.55 18.84 -1.35
C ALA A 48 -9.54 18.37 -0.25
N GLU A 49 -9.86 17.07 -0.21
CA GLU A 49 -10.69 16.50 0.86
C GLU A 49 -9.99 16.54 2.23
N ILE A 50 -8.68 16.22 2.27
CA ILE A 50 -7.87 16.28 3.48
C ILE A 50 -7.77 17.73 4.00
N GLU A 51 -7.46 18.68 3.14
CA GLU A 51 -7.37 20.11 3.48
C GLU A 51 -8.73 20.67 3.92
N GLY A 52 -9.82 20.29 3.24
CA GLY A 52 -11.18 20.65 3.60
C GLY A 52 -11.60 20.12 4.97
N ALA A 53 -10.98 19.05 5.46
CA ALA A 53 -11.15 18.50 6.80
C ALA A 53 -10.17 19.08 7.84
N GLY A 54 -9.30 20.02 7.44
CA GLY A 54 -8.31 20.68 8.31
C GLY A 54 -6.99 19.92 8.45
N GLY A 55 -6.75 18.89 7.64
CA GLY A 55 -5.48 18.16 7.57
C GLY A 55 -4.47 18.85 6.65
N THR A 56 -3.28 18.26 6.56
CA THR A 56 -2.17 18.76 5.72
C THR A 56 -1.79 17.70 4.69
N ALA A 57 -1.83 18.03 3.40
CA ALA A 57 -1.41 17.13 2.34
C ALA A 57 -0.89 17.87 1.11
N THR A 58 -0.16 17.15 0.25
CA THR A 58 0.22 17.59 -1.09
C THR A 58 0.07 16.44 -2.06
N ALA A 59 -0.19 16.76 -3.33
CA ALA A 59 -0.29 15.78 -4.40
C ALA A 59 1.01 15.71 -5.20
N PHE A 60 1.39 14.51 -5.65
CA PHE A 60 2.54 14.32 -6.51
C PHE A 60 2.24 13.23 -7.55
N ARG A 61 2.56 13.50 -8.84
CA ARG A 61 2.40 12.50 -9.88
C ARG A 61 3.53 11.47 -9.80
N GLN A 62 3.21 10.19 -9.68
CA GLN A 62 4.19 9.10 -9.62
C GLN A 62 3.74 7.89 -10.43
N ASP A 63 4.55 7.45 -11.35
CA ASP A 63 4.48 6.13 -11.96
C ASP A 63 5.43 5.19 -11.19
N THR A 64 4.88 4.33 -10.33
CA THR A 64 5.69 3.47 -9.47
C THR A 64 6.54 2.46 -10.24
N ALA A 65 6.22 2.17 -11.51
CA ALA A 65 7.05 1.34 -12.38
C ALA A 65 8.38 2.02 -12.78
N LYS A 66 8.59 3.28 -12.40
CA LYS A 66 9.80 4.06 -12.68
C LYS A 66 10.56 4.37 -11.41
N ALA A 67 11.83 3.98 -11.37
CA ALA A 67 12.68 4.23 -10.21
C ALA A 67 12.88 5.72 -9.93
N GLU A 68 13.06 6.51 -11.00
CA GLU A 68 13.23 7.96 -10.92
C GLU A 68 12.00 8.69 -10.34
N ASP A 69 10.79 8.23 -10.63
CA ASP A 69 9.57 8.80 -10.05
C ASP A 69 9.48 8.50 -8.54
N SER A 70 9.95 7.32 -8.10
CA SER A 70 10.01 6.97 -6.67
C SER A 70 11.05 7.80 -5.92
N GLU A 71 12.22 8.06 -6.52
CA GLU A 71 13.22 8.97 -5.98
C GLU A 71 12.66 10.39 -5.84
N ALA A 72 12.04 10.90 -6.90
CA ALA A 72 11.44 12.24 -6.92
C ALA A 72 10.30 12.39 -5.89
N ALA A 73 9.48 11.37 -5.68
CA ALA A 73 8.41 11.39 -4.67
C ALA A 73 8.96 11.48 -3.24
N VAL A 74 10.04 10.75 -2.94
CA VAL A 74 10.72 10.83 -1.63
C VAL A 74 11.39 12.19 -1.46
N ALA A 75 12.08 12.71 -2.47
CA ALA A 75 12.67 14.05 -2.44
C ALA A 75 11.60 15.12 -2.21
N HIS A 76 10.47 15.05 -2.91
CA HIS A 76 9.34 15.96 -2.71
C HIS A 76 8.82 15.94 -1.26
N ALA A 77 8.71 14.77 -0.62
CA ALA A 77 8.31 14.67 0.77
C ALA A 77 9.29 15.38 1.72
N VAL A 78 10.60 15.18 1.50
CA VAL A 78 11.65 15.80 2.31
C VAL A 78 11.72 17.31 2.06
N GLU A 79 11.65 17.77 0.83
CA GLU A 79 11.66 19.18 0.47
C GLU A 79 10.45 19.95 1.02
N THR A 80 9.27 19.33 0.98
CA THR A 80 8.02 19.98 1.40
C THR A 80 7.83 19.99 2.91
N TYR A 81 8.20 18.89 3.59
CA TYR A 81 7.88 18.70 5.01
C TYR A 81 9.11 18.44 5.89
N GLY A 82 10.32 18.52 5.35
CA GLY A 82 11.59 18.43 6.08
C GLY A 82 12.12 17.00 6.28
N ALA A 83 11.27 15.98 6.27
CA ALA A 83 11.66 14.57 6.49
C ALA A 83 10.62 13.60 5.95
N LEU A 84 10.97 12.31 5.84
CA LEU A 84 10.02 11.22 5.60
C LEU A 84 10.06 10.26 6.79
N HIS A 85 8.91 10.00 7.41
CA HIS A 85 8.80 9.13 8.60
C HIS A 85 7.95 7.89 8.35
N LEU A 86 6.93 7.99 7.50
CA LEU A 86 5.96 6.93 7.24
C LEU A 86 5.82 6.71 5.74
N ALA A 87 5.72 5.46 5.30
CA ALA A 87 5.42 5.18 3.90
C ALA A 87 4.44 4.00 3.76
N VAL A 88 3.56 4.12 2.76
CA VAL A 88 2.66 3.04 2.37
C VAL A 88 2.84 2.78 0.88
N ASN A 89 3.48 1.67 0.55
CA ASN A 89 3.63 1.18 -0.81
C ASN A 89 2.35 0.44 -1.20
N ASN A 90 1.33 1.20 -1.63
CA ASN A 90 -0.02 0.68 -1.89
C ASN A 90 -0.35 0.57 -3.38
N ALA A 91 0.29 1.33 -4.25
CA ALA A 91 0.02 1.27 -5.69
C ALA A 91 0.10 -0.17 -6.22
N GLY A 92 -0.85 -0.53 -7.06
CA GLY A 92 -0.92 -1.85 -7.66
C GLY A 92 -2.06 -1.94 -8.68
N ILE A 93 -2.00 -2.95 -9.52
CA ILE A 93 -3.01 -3.22 -10.56
C ILE A 93 -3.49 -4.67 -10.47
N SER A 94 -4.71 -4.92 -10.95
CA SER A 94 -5.14 -6.27 -11.28
C SER A 94 -4.57 -6.67 -12.66
N ALA A 95 -4.26 -7.95 -12.80
CA ALA A 95 -3.81 -8.51 -14.07
C ALA A 95 -5.00 -9.12 -14.86
N PRO A 96 -4.92 -9.20 -16.20
CA PRO A 96 -5.89 -9.98 -16.98
C PRO A 96 -5.89 -11.44 -16.52
N ALA A 97 -7.08 -12.03 -16.43
CA ALA A 97 -7.24 -13.43 -16.04
C ALA A 97 -6.87 -14.35 -17.24
N ALA A 98 -5.91 -15.26 -17.03
CA ALA A 98 -5.54 -16.29 -17.98
C ALA A 98 -4.84 -17.45 -17.28
N ASP A 99 -4.97 -18.65 -17.82
CA ASP A 99 -4.22 -19.80 -17.36
C ASP A 99 -2.71 -19.57 -17.60
N ILE A 100 -1.88 -20.15 -16.73
CA ILE A 100 -0.43 -19.85 -16.73
C ILE A 100 0.25 -20.17 -18.08
N GLY A 101 -0.24 -21.16 -18.80
CA GLY A 101 0.28 -21.53 -20.13
C GLY A 101 -0.10 -20.56 -21.25
N ASP A 102 -1.15 -19.77 -21.05
CA ASP A 102 -1.70 -18.81 -22.00
C ASP A 102 -1.48 -17.36 -21.57
N TYR A 103 -0.71 -17.16 -20.48
CA TYR A 103 -0.52 -15.84 -19.89
C TYR A 103 0.38 -14.96 -20.76
N GLU A 104 -0.13 -13.81 -21.18
CA GLU A 104 0.62 -12.87 -22.01
C GLU A 104 1.84 -12.32 -21.26
N ILE A 105 3.04 -12.46 -21.87
CA ILE A 105 4.31 -12.00 -21.27
C ILE A 105 4.27 -10.50 -20.95
N SER A 106 3.67 -9.70 -21.82
CA SER A 106 3.54 -8.24 -21.59
C SER A 106 2.66 -7.91 -20.39
N ALA A 107 1.60 -8.69 -20.11
CA ALA A 107 0.76 -8.53 -18.94
C ALA A 107 1.51 -8.94 -17.65
N TRP A 108 2.30 -10.02 -17.72
CA TRP A 108 3.21 -10.43 -16.66
C TRP A 108 4.19 -9.31 -16.31
N ASP A 109 4.93 -8.81 -17.30
CA ASP A 109 5.95 -7.77 -17.12
C ASP A 109 5.34 -6.49 -16.55
N ARG A 110 4.19 -6.06 -17.08
CA ARG A 110 3.51 -4.85 -16.57
C ARG A 110 3.07 -5.01 -15.11
N THR A 111 2.48 -6.15 -14.76
CA THR A 111 2.01 -6.39 -13.39
C THR A 111 3.20 -6.44 -12.45
N ARG A 112 4.27 -7.16 -12.79
CA ARG A 112 5.49 -7.24 -12.01
C ARG A 112 6.12 -5.85 -11.82
N ALA A 113 6.22 -5.05 -12.89
CA ALA A 113 6.83 -3.73 -12.85
C ALA A 113 6.13 -2.79 -11.84
N ILE A 114 4.80 -2.86 -11.74
CA ILE A 114 4.03 -2.01 -10.84
C ILE A 114 3.95 -2.64 -9.43
N ASP A 115 3.52 -3.90 -9.34
CA ASP A 115 3.14 -4.55 -8.09
C ASP A 115 4.33 -5.08 -7.27
N LEU A 116 5.50 -5.25 -7.90
CA LEU A 116 6.72 -5.72 -7.23
C LEU A 116 7.87 -4.73 -7.36
N ASP A 117 8.30 -4.43 -8.60
CA ASP A 117 9.47 -3.58 -8.82
C ASP A 117 9.20 -2.16 -8.26
N GLY A 118 7.97 -1.63 -8.41
CA GLY A 118 7.58 -0.35 -7.85
C GLY A 118 7.69 -0.27 -6.32
N VAL A 119 7.37 -1.35 -5.62
CA VAL A 119 7.57 -1.43 -4.16
C VAL A 119 9.06 -1.48 -3.81
N PHE A 120 9.86 -2.21 -4.60
CA PHE A 120 11.31 -2.21 -4.42
C PHE A 120 11.90 -0.81 -4.63
N TYR A 121 11.48 -0.08 -5.68
CA TYR A 121 11.93 1.30 -5.91
C TYR A 121 11.52 2.23 -4.75
N GLY A 122 10.30 2.08 -4.25
CA GLY A 122 9.87 2.80 -3.05
C GLY A 122 10.81 2.53 -1.88
N LEU A 123 11.02 1.28 -1.50
CA LEU A 123 11.92 0.89 -0.40
C LEU A 123 13.35 1.40 -0.61
N ARG A 124 13.86 1.37 -1.84
CA ARG A 124 15.23 1.79 -2.19
C ARG A 124 15.50 3.25 -1.79
N TYR A 125 14.52 4.13 -1.90
CA TYR A 125 14.67 5.55 -1.60
C TYR A 125 14.06 5.93 -0.23
N GLN A 126 12.99 5.27 0.21
CA GLN A 126 12.34 5.53 1.50
C GLN A 126 13.23 5.15 2.69
N LEU A 127 13.87 3.96 2.63
CA LEU A 127 14.66 3.45 3.75
C LEU A 127 15.83 4.37 4.15
N PRO A 128 16.68 4.84 3.22
CA PRO A 128 17.74 5.80 3.57
C PRO A 128 17.20 7.12 4.12
N ALA A 129 16.17 7.68 3.49
CA ALA A 129 15.56 8.94 3.93
C ALA A 129 14.98 8.85 5.36
N MET A 130 14.34 7.73 5.70
CA MET A 130 13.83 7.48 7.06
C MET A 130 14.97 7.30 8.08
N VAL A 131 16.08 6.66 7.71
CA VAL A 131 17.25 6.56 8.60
C VAL A 131 17.81 7.94 8.90
N GLU A 132 17.91 8.83 7.90
CA GLU A 132 18.34 10.23 8.07
C GLU A 132 17.37 11.02 8.94
N ALA A 133 16.06 10.73 8.86
CA ALA A 133 15.03 11.32 9.72
C ALA A 133 15.04 10.79 11.17
N GLY A 134 15.92 9.83 11.50
CA GLY A 134 16.03 9.22 12.83
C GLY A 134 15.12 8.02 13.06
N GLY A 135 14.48 7.51 12.02
CA GLY A 135 13.63 6.32 12.07
C GLY A 135 12.29 6.49 11.36
N GLY A 136 11.55 5.39 11.24
CA GLY A 136 10.27 5.42 10.56
C GLY A 136 9.56 4.07 10.51
N ALA A 137 8.45 4.02 9.78
CA ALA A 137 7.71 2.79 9.54
C ALA A 137 7.17 2.71 8.11
N ILE A 138 7.29 1.53 7.51
CA ILE A 138 6.82 1.24 6.16
C ILE A 138 5.79 0.10 6.19
N VAL A 139 4.71 0.27 5.44
CA VAL A 139 3.76 -0.81 5.14
C VAL A 139 3.76 -1.07 3.64
N ASN A 140 4.07 -2.31 3.26
CA ASN A 140 3.93 -2.80 1.90
C ASN A 140 2.56 -3.46 1.73
N MET A 141 1.75 -2.96 0.80
CA MET A 141 0.44 -3.51 0.52
C MET A 141 0.57 -4.77 -0.34
N SER A 142 0.54 -5.93 0.32
CA SER A 142 0.43 -7.22 -0.32
C SER A 142 -1.05 -7.52 -0.66
N SER A 143 -1.53 -8.71 -0.41
CA SER A 143 -2.89 -9.19 -0.61
C SER A 143 -3.04 -10.50 0.16
N VAL A 144 -4.24 -10.97 0.47
CA VAL A 144 -4.47 -12.35 0.87
C VAL A 144 -3.81 -13.33 -0.14
N LEU A 145 -3.74 -12.92 -1.41
CA LEU A 145 -3.03 -13.64 -2.48
C LEU A 145 -1.50 -13.57 -2.38
N GLY A 146 -0.95 -13.01 -1.32
CA GLY A 146 0.45 -13.15 -0.90
C GLY A 146 0.70 -14.37 -0.02
N SER A 147 -0.34 -15.15 0.32
CA SER A 147 -0.24 -16.40 1.10
C SER A 147 -0.98 -17.58 0.48
N VAL A 148 -1.96 -17.33 -0.38
CA VAL A 148 -2.74 -18.36 -1.07
C VAL A 148 -2.70 -18.16 -2.59
N GLY A 149 -2.92 -19.25 -3.35
CA GLY A 149 -3.07 -19.16 -4.80
C GLY A 149 -4.48 -18.73 -5.21
N PHE A 150 -4.58 -18.16 -6.40
CA PHE A 150 -5.84 -17.85 -7.05
C PHE A 150 -5.69 -18.12 -8.55
N ALA A 151 -6.53 -19.01 -9.08
CA ALA A 151 -6.42 -19.41 -10.48
C ALA A 151 -6.48 -18.20 -11.42
N GLN A 152 -5.78 -18.27 -12.54
CA GLN A 152 -5.73 -17.24 -13.59
C GLN A 152 -5.15 -15.89 -13.17
N ASN A 153 -4.45 -15.81 -12.05
CA ASN A 153 -3.83 -14.57 -11.55
C ASN A 153 -2.32 -14.72 -11.28
N ALA A 154 -1.60 -15.43 -12.15
CA ALA A 154 -0.22 -15.81 -11.93
C ALA A 154 0.70 -14.63 -11.59
N ALA A 155 0.69 -13.53 -12.37
CA ALA A 155 1.57 -12.39 -12.17
C ALA A 155 1.28 -11.65 -10.84
N TYR A 156 0.01 -11.45 -10.53
CA TYR A 156 -0.42 -10.79 -9.30
C TYR A 156 -0.05 -11.62 -8.05
N VAL A 157 -0.41 -12.92 -8.07
CA VAL A 157 -0.10 -13.85 -6.96
C VAL A 157 1.40 -13.91 -6.72
N ALA A 158 2.21 -14.08 -7.78
CA ALA A 158 3.66 -14.11 -7.67
C ALA A 158 4.22 -12.81 -7.08
N SER A 159 3.77 -11.65 -7.57
CA SER A 159 4.20 -10.34 -7.07
C SER A 159 3.85 -10.16 -5.58
N LYS A 160 2.61 -10.48 -5.18
CA LYS A 160 2.17 -10.33 -3.79
C LYS A 160 2.87 -11.28 -2.82
N HIS A 161 3.23 -12.51 -3.24
CA HIS A 161 4.09 -13.40 -2.47
C HIS A 161 5.52 -12.84 -2.33
N ALA A 162 6.08 -12.31 -3.41
CA ALA A 162 7.42 -11.71 -3.40
C ALA A 162 7.53 -10.52 -2.44
N LEU A 163 6.46 -9.70 -2.31
CA LEU A 163 6.42 -8.58 -1.35
C LEU A 163 6.59 -9.04 0.10
N VAL A 164 6.06 -10.20 0.47
CA VAL A 164 6.23 -10.75 1.81
C VAL A 164 7.71 -11.07 2.06
N GLY A 165 8.41 -11.63 1.08
CA GLY A 165 9.86 -11.86 1.14
C GLY A 165 10.66 -10.57 1.24
N LEU A 166 10.36 -9.60 0.36
CA LEU A 166 11.03 -8.30 0.32
C LEU A 166 10.85 -7.52 1.65
N THR A 167 9.67 -7.58 2.24
CA THR A 167 9.36 -6.98 3.55
C THR A 167 10.26 -7.55 4.65
N LYS A 168 10.48 -8.87 4.67
CA LYS A 168 11.36 -9.52 5.66
C LYS A 168 12.81 -9.08 5.52
N VAL A 169 13.31 -8.97 4.29
CA VAL A 169 14.67 -8.49 4.02
C VAL A 169 14.84 -7.05 4.50
N ALA A 170 13.93 -6.15 4.11
CA ALA A 170 13.97 -4.76 4.55
C ALA A 170 13.93 -4.63 6.09
N ALA A 171 13.10 -5.43 6.76
CA ALA A 171 13.03 -5.44 8.22
C ALA A 171 14.35 -5.89 8.87
N ILE A 172 14.95 -6.97 8.38
CA ILE A 172 16.24 -7.50 8.92
C ILE A 172 17.34 -6.45 8.78
N GLU A 173 17.40 -5.76 7.66
CA GLU A 173 18.46 -4.79 7.34
C GLU A 173 18.31 -3.45 8.06
N TYR A 174 17.07 -3.00 8.32
CA TYR A 174 16.80 -1.62 8.71
C TYR A 174 16.15 -1.44 10.09
N THR A 175 15.60 -2.48 10.72
CA THR A 175 14.97 -2.31 12.05
C THR A 175 15.97 -1.85 13.11
N ALA A 176 17.21 -2.36 13.10
CA ALA A 176 18.27 -1.89 14.01
C ALA A 176 18.70 -0.44 13.72
N ARG A 177 18.34 0.11 12.56
CA ARG A 177 18.58 1.50 12.16
C ARG A 177 17.35 2.39 12.38
N GLY A 178 16.35 1.88 13.14
CA GLY A 178 15.15 2.61 13.52
C GLY A 178 14.00 2.57 12.50
N VAL A 179 14.09 1.77 11.41
CA VAL A 179 13.01 1.70 10.41
C VAL A 179 12.36 0.32 10.42
N ARG A 180 11.07 0.26 10.78
CA ARG A 180 10.26 -0.96 10.75
C ARG A 180 9.59 -1.11 9.39
N THR A 181 9.51 -2.34 8.88
CA THR A 181 8.83 -2.65 7.63
C THR A 181 7.92 -3.85 7.82
N ASN A 182 6.63 -3.70 7.52
CA ASN A 182 5.63 -4.77 7.60
C ASN A 182 4.82 -4.88 6.31
N ALA A 183 4.18 -6.01 6.10
CA ALA A 183 3.25 -6.21 4.99
C ALA A 183 1.83 -6.40 5.50
N VAL A 184 0.85 -5.87 4.76
CA VAL A 184 -0.57 -6.07 4.99
C VAL A 184 -1.15 -6.86 3.83
N GLY A 185 -1.97 -7.84 4.12
CA GLY A 185 -2.68 -8.69 3.15
C GLY A 185 -4.19 -8.52 3.26
N PRO A 186 -4.78 -7.55 2.56
CA PRO A 186 -6.22 -7.45 2.48
C PRO A 186 -6.83 -8.65 1.77
N GLY A 187 -8.02 -9.07 2.21
CA GLY A 187 -8.92 -9.91 1.43
C GLY A 187 -9.52 -9.12 0.26
N PHE A 188 -10.70 -9.51 -0.20
CA PHE A 188 -11.40 -8.72 -1.19
C PHE A 188 -12.12 -7.55 -0.52
N ILE A 189 -11.72 -6.35 -0.92
CA ILE A 189 -12.16 -5.08 -0.35
C ILE A 189 -13.08 -4.37 -1.34
N ASP A 190 -14.20 -3.85 -0.84
CA ASP A 190 -15.17 -3.08 -1.62
C ASP A 190 -14.56 -1.74 -2.08
N THR A 191 -13.94 -1.77 -3.24
CA THR A 191 -13.26 -0.63 -3.87
C THR A 191 -13.77 -0.43 -5.30
N PRO A 192 -13.58 0.77 -5.88
CA PRO A 192 -13.91 1.01 -7.29
C PRO A 192 -13.25 -0.02 -8.23
N LEU A 193 -12.01 -0.44 -7.95
CA LEU A 193 -11.29 -1.43 -8.73
C LEU A 193 -12.01 -2.78 -8.73
N VAL A 194 -12.41 -3.29 -7.56
CA VAL A 194 -13.11 -4.58 -7.43
C VAL A 194 -14.49 -4.52 -8.08
N ARG A 195 -15.25 -3.44 -7.83
CA ARG A 195 -16.58 -3.27 -8.42
C ARG A 195 -16.58 -3.16 -9.94
N SER A 196 -15.56 -2.52 -10.53
CA SER A 196 -15.46 -2.39 -11.99
C SER A 196 -14.94 -3.64 -12.69
N SER A 197 -14.29 -4.56 -11.95
CA SER A 197 -13.62 -5.74 -12.52
C SER A 197 -14.47 -7.01 -12.46
N LEU A 198 -15.55 -7.05 -11.66
CA LEU A 198 -16.30 -8.26 -11.36
C LEU A 198 -17.80 -8.11 -11.61
N SER A 199 -18.44 -9.20 -12.06
CA SER A 199 -19.89 -9.29 -12.14
C SER A 199 -20.55 -9.40 -10.75
N ALA A 200 -21.87 -9.15 -10.67
CA ALA A 200 -22.61 -9.30 -9.41
C ALA A 200 -22.51 -10.73 -8.82
N ASP A 201 -22.56 -11.75 -9.67
CA ASP A 201 -22.44 -13.14 -9.23
C ASP A 201 -21.02 -13.45 -8.70
N ALA A 202 -19.99 -12.91 -9.35
CA ALA A 202 -18.61 -13.06 -8.86
C ALA A 202 -18.40 -12.32 -7.53
N LEU A 203 -18.99 -11.15 -7.34
CA LEU A 203 -18.96 -10.44 -6.06
C LEU A 203 -19.65 -11.24 -4.97
N ALA A 204 -20.86 -11.75 -5.20
CA ALA A 204 -21.60 -12.59 -4.24
C ALA A 204 -20.82 -13.87 -3.89
N TYR A 205 -20.17 -14.49 -4.88
CA TYR A 205 -19.28 -15.61 -4.63
C TYR A 205 -18.11 -15.23 -3.70
N LEU A 206 -17.42 -14.13 -3.99
CA LEU A 206 -16.31 -13.68 -3.15
C LEU A 206 -16.77 -13.31 -1.73
N GLU A 207 -17.92 -12.66 -1.57
CA GLU A 207 -18.51 -12.40 -0.25
C GLU A 207 -18.70 -13.70 0.55
N SER A 208 -19.22 -14.76 -0.10
CA SER A 208 -19.41 -16.07 0.53
C SER A 208 -18.11 -16.78 0.91
N GLN A 209 -16.99 -16.40 0.31
CA GLN A 209 -15.68 -16.95 0.63
C GLN A 209 -15.06 -16.34 1.89
N HIS A 210 -15.52 -15.19 2.36
CA HIS A 210 -15.10 -14.62 3.64
C HIS A 210 -15.94 -15.19 4.78
N ALA A 211 -15.30 -15.56 5.89
CA ALA A 211 -16.01 -16.04 7.08
C ALA A 211 -16.96 -14.96 7.65
N THR A 212 -16.67 -13.69 7.40
CA THR A 212 -17.54 -12.55 7.76
C THR A 212 -18.78 -12.42 6.87
N GLY A 213 -18.88 -13.17 5.76
CA GLY A 213 -20.00 -13.13 4.81
C GLY A 213 -20.15 -11.84 4.01
N ARG A 214 -19.09 -11.04 3.93
CA ARG A 214 -19.07 -9.78 3.17
C ARG A 214 -17.67 -9.43 2.70
N LEU A 215 -17.57 -8.52 1.74
CA LEU A 215 -16.30 -7.85 1.43
C LEU A 215 -15.83 -6.98 2.61
N GLY A 216 -14.52 -6.77 2.70
CA GLY A 216 -13.95 -5.80 3.62
C GLY A 216 -14.17 -4.37 3.13
N THR A 217 -13.91 -3.39 4.00
CA THR A 217 -13.91 -1.98 3.66
C THR A 217 -12.48 -1.43 3.64
N ASP A 218 -12.26 -0.37 2.87
CA ASP A 218 -11.01 0.38 2.84
C ASP A 218 -10.61 0.92 4.22
N LYS A 219 -11.58 1.31 5.05
CA LYS A 219 -11.36 1.78 6.43
C LYS A 219 -10.85 0.66 7.34
N GLU A 220 -11.30 -0.58 7.18
CA GLU A 220 -10.79 -1.73 7.95
C GLU A 220 -9.33 -2.00 7.64
N VAL A 221 -8.94 -1.87 6.35
CA VAL A 221 -7.53 -1.96 5.96
C VAL A 221 -6.72 -0.79 6.51
N ALA A 222 -7.22 0.44 6.38
CA ALA A 222 -6.56 1.63 6.89
C ALA A 222 -6.31 1.54 8.41
N ALA A 223 -7.23 1.02 9.20
CA ALA A 223 -7.06 0.86 10.64
C ALA A 223 -5.85 0.00 11.00
N LEU A 224 -5.65 -1.14 10.32
CA LEU A 224 -4.47 -1.99 10.52
C LEU A 224 -3.18 -1.30 10.05
N VAL A 225 -3.22 -0.61 8.92
CA VAL A 225 -2.06 0.14 8.39
C VAL A 225 -1.61 1.21 9.38
N LEU A 226 -2.53 2.03 9.90
CA LEU A 226 -2.22 3.06 10.89
C LEU A 226 -1.63 2.45 12.18
N PHE A 227 -2.17 1.33 12.66
CA PHE A 227 -1.60 0.63 13.80
C PHE A 227 -0.15 0.21 13.53
N LEU A 228 0.13 -0.42 12.39
CA LEU A 228 1.48 -0.87 12.05
C LEU A 228 2.48 0.28 11.83
N LEU A 229 2.02 1.45 11.40
CA LEU A 229 2.84 2.65 11.25
C LEU A 229 3.11 3.34 12.58
N SER A 230 2.30 3.13 13.61
CA SER A 230 2.40 3.81 14.90
C SER A 230 3.44 3.20 15.85
N ASP A 231 3.76 3.91 16.92
CA ASP A 231 4.65 3.45 17.98
C ASP A 231 4.05 2.28 18.78
N ASP A 232 2.73 2.08 18.76
CA ASP A 232 2.07 0.92 19.36
C ASP A 232 2.54 -0.41 18.72
N ALA A 233 3.06 -0.38 17.49
CA ALA A 233 3.64 -1.49 16.78
C ALA A 233 5.19 -1.55 16.88
N SER A 234 5.79 -0.93 17.90
CA SER A 234 7.26 -0.78 18.02
C SER A 234 8.04 -2.09 18.00
N PHE A 235 7.43 -3.21 18.40
CA PHE A 235 8.07 -4.55 18.37
C PHE A 235 7.60 -5.42 17.20
N ILE A 236 6.90 -4.82 16.20
CA ILE A 236 6.40 -5.52 15.01
C ILE A 236 7.20 -5.05 13.80
N SER A 237 8.04 -5.92 13.24
CA SER A 237 8.82 -5.69 12.02
C SER A 237 9.06 -7.00 11.28
N GLY A 238 8.98 -6.99 9.94
CA GLY A 238 9.12 -8.17 9.09
C GLY A 238 7.89 -9.07 9.05
N SER A 239 6.79 -8.65 9.65
CA SER A 239 5.55 -9.43 9.74
C SER A 239 4.64 -9.19 8.54
N TYR A 240 3.85 -10.23 8.23
CA TYR A 240 2.76 -10.16 7.27
C TYR A 240 1.43 -10.34 8.01
N HIS A 241 0.56 -9.35 7.92
CA HIS A 241 -0.69 -9.27 8.66
C HIS A 241 -1.89 -9.32 7.70
N LEU A 242 -2.74 -10.30 7.88
CA LEU A 242 -3.97 -10.43 7.10
C LEU A 242 -5.09 -9.54 7.67
N VAL A 243 -5.86 -8.94 6.78
CA VAL A 243 -7.13 -8.25 7.06
C VAL A 243 -8.13 -8.73 6.01
N ASP A 244 -8.52 -9.99 6.12
CA ASP A 244 -9.17 -10.78 5.07
C ASP A 244 -10.52 -11.40 5.48
N GLY A 245 -11.10 -11.00 6.61
CA GLY A 245 -12.38 -11.51 7.08
C GLY A 245 -12.44 -13.03 7.22
N GLY A 246 -11.29 -13.69 7.43
CA GLY A 246 -11.16 -15.13 7.54
C GLY A 246 -11.18 -15.87 6.20
N TYR A 247 -10.91 -15.19 5.09
CA TYR A 247 -10.83 -15.80 3.76
C TYR A 247 -9.78 -16.91 3.72
N SER A 248 -8.61 -16.72 4.29
CA SER A 248 -7.50 -17.69 4.28
C SER A 248 -7.47 -18.64 5.49
N ALA A 249 -8.47 -18.60 6.36
CA ALA A 249 -8.54 -19.45 7.55
C ALA A 249 -9.09 -20.86 7.29
N ARG A 250 -9.16 -21.30 6.02
CA ARG A 250 -9.69 -22.61 5.58
C ARG A 250 -8.56 -23.51 5.11
#